data_32b327e91748c044628fa404373bcf46
#
_entry.id   32b327e91748c044628fa404373bcf46
#
_cell.length_a   1.000
_cell.length_b   1.000
_cell.length_c   1.000
_cell.angle_alpha   90.00
_cell.angle_beta   90.00
_cell.angle_gamma   90.00
#
_symmetry.space_group_name_H-M   'P 1'
#
loop_
_entity.id
_entity.type
_entity.pdbx_description
1 polymer ?
#
loop_
_entity_poly.entity_id
_entity_poly.type
_entity_poly.pdbx_seq_one_letter_code
_entity_poly.pdbx_strand_id
1 'polypeptide(L)'
;AHLAAMRSDGLKLLIGGEERVAHPRCTDDPSELGPQDYVIVTLKAHQISGVLDAMKPLLGQESAIVTAYNGIPYWYFHRHGGSLEGTTLEAIDPGARQWSVLGPERGIGCIVYPATEVVAPGVIKHDYGDRFPIGEPSGELTPRIERLSALMTGAGFRAPVLDNIRDEIWLKLWGNVCFNPISALTHGTLDIIASDPGTRAVSRRMMLETQTIAEKLGVQFRVDIERRINGAGAVGAHKTSMMQDLERGRPMEIDPLVTVVQEIGRLLDVPTPTIDTVLALVQQRATIAGLYTSAANIGRQERGTAA
;
A
#
# COMPACT_ATOMS: atom_id res chain seq x y z
N ALA A 1 20.48 0.74 -13.62
CA ALA A 1 20.73 -0.70 -13.82
C ALA A 1 19.46 -1.43 -14.28
N HIS A 2 18.32 -1.33 -13.51
CA HIS A 2 17.09 -2.09 -13.79
C HIS A 2 16.50 -1.75 -15.17
N LEU A 3 16.31 -0.46 -15.50
CA LEU A 3 15.81 0.00 -16.80
C LEU A 3 16.71 -0.47 -17.96
N ALA A 4 18.05 -0.38 -17.80
CA ALA A 4 18.99 -0.83 -18.83
C ALA A 4 18.84 -2.33 -19.12
N ALA A 5 18.73 -3.17 -18.08
CA ALA A 5 18.52 -4.59 -18.24
C ALA A 5 17.16 -4.92 -18.92
N MET A 6 16.08 -4.21 -18.57
CA MET A 6 14.78 -4.40 -19.21
C MET A 6 14.80 -4.00 -20.70
N ARG A 7 15.57 -2.97 -21.06
CA ARG A 7 15.74 -2.54 -22.47
C ARG A 7 16.56 -3.53 -23.29
N SER A 8 17.63 -4.12 -22.72
CA SER A 8 18.51 -5.05 -23.43
C SER A 8 17.97 -6.47 -23.47
N ASP A 9 17.54 -7.00 -22.31
CA ASP A 9 17.25 -8.43 -22.13
C ASP A 9 15.77 -8.74 -21.95
N GLY A 10 14.92 -7.70 -21.90
CA GLY A 10 13.51 -7.80 -21.54
C GLY A 10 13.29 -7.87 -20.01
N LEU A 11 12.03 -7.79 -19.63
CA LEU A 11 11.60 -8.03 -18.26
C LEU A 11 11.37 -9.52 -18.06
N LYS A 12 12.11 -10.13 -17.16
CA LYS A 12 12.04 -11.56 -16.85
C LYS A 12 11.20 -11.80 -15.60
N LEU A 13 10.32 -12.78 -15.68
CA LEU A 13 9.51 -13.26 -14.57
C LEU A 13 9.84 -14.72 -14.30
N LEU A 14 10.34 -15.01 -13.09
CA LEU A 14 10.53 -16.37 -12.60
C LEU A 14 9.28 -16.77 -11.81
N ILE A 15 8.50 -17.73 -12.34
CA ILE A 15 7.23 -18.17 -11.76
C ILE A 15 7.03 -19.68 -11.96
N GLY A 16 6.73 -20.40 -10.87
CA GLY A 16 6.45 -21.84 -10.93
C GLY A 16 7.61 -22.68 -11.46
N GLY A 17 8.85 -22.22 -11.35
CA GLY A 17 10.03 -22.87 -11.91
C GLY A 17 10.30 -22.54 -13.39
N GLU A 18 9.47 -21.71 -14.02
CA GLU A 18 9.62 -21.23 -15.40
C GLU A 18 10.19 -19.81 -15.44
N GLU A 19 10.90 -19.47 -16.51
CA GLU A 19 11.26 -18.10 -16.88
C GLU A 19 10.35 -17.64 -18.02
N ARG A 20 9.69 -16.49 -17.82
CA ARG A 20 8.92 -15.80 -18.85
C ARG A 20 9.57 -14.47 -19.15
N VAL A 21 9.70 -14.11 -20.42
CA VAL A 21 10.32 -12.85 -20.86
C VAL A 21 9.31 -12.03 -21.64
N ALA A 22 9.24 -10.75 -21.30
CA ALA A 22 8.45 -9.75 -22.01
C ALA A 22 9.36 -8.56 -22.40
N HIS A 23 9.06 -7.93 -23.54
CA HIS A 23 9.77 -6.76 -24.03
C HIS A 23 8.85 -5.53 -24.04
N PRO A 24 8.44 -5.00 -22.85
CA PRO A 24 7.64 -3.78 -22.79
C PRO A 24 8.47 -2.57 -23.24
N ARG A 25 7.80 -1.55 -23.75
CA ARG A 25 8.44 -0.26 -23.92
C ARG A 25 8.80 0.29 -22.53
N CYS A 26 10.10 0.50 -22.30
CA CYS A 26 10.64 0.95 -21.02
C CYS A 26 11.27 2.32 -21.15
N THR A 27 10.85 3.28 -20.33
CA THR A 27 11.42 4.62 -20.27
C THR A 27 11.50 5.15 -18.83
N ASP A 28 12.42 6.04 -18.58
CA ASP A 28 12.52 6.89 -17.38
C ASP A 28 12.00 8.33 -17.64
N ASP A 29 11.54 8.58 -18.88
CA ASP A 29 10.84 9.79 -19.24
C ASP A 29 9.39 9.46 -19.66
N PRO A 30 8.41 9.63 -18.74
CA PRO A 30 7.00 9.36 -19.03
C PRO A 30 6.41 10.19 -20.17
N SER A 31 7.01 11.34 -20.50
CA SER A 31 6.55 12.19 -21.61
C SER A 31 6.63 11.50 -22.98
N GLU A 32 7.54 10.52 -23.11
CA GLU A 32 7.65 9.72 -24.33
C GLU A 32 6.43 8.83 -24.62
N LEU A 33 5.63 8.53 -23.58
CA LEU A 33 4.49 7.61 -23.68
C LEU A 33 3.18 8.33 -24.01
N GLY A 34 3.05 9.60 -23.60
CA GLY A 34 1.80 10.32 -23.71
C GLY A 34 0.68 9.76 -22.82
N PRO A 35 -0.57 10.26 -22.98
CA PRO A 35 -1.71 9.82 -22.17
C PRO A 35 -1.99 8.32 -22.28
N GLN A 36 -2.25 7.71 -21.13
CA GLN A 36 -2.54 6.28 -20.98
C GLN A 36 -3.98 6.07 -20.49
N ASP A 37 -4.64 4.97 -20.88
CA ASP A 37 -5.95 4.60 -20.34
C ASP A 37 -5.85 4.27 -18.84
N TYR A 38 -4.78 3.54 -18.45
CA TYR A 38 -4.52 3.16 -17.07
C TYR A 38 -3.07 3.44 -16.69
N VAL A 39 -2.87 4.10 -15.57
CA VAL A 39 -1.56 4.27 -14.92
C VAL A 39 -1.55 3.42 -13.67
N ILE A 40 -0.86 2.28 -13.69
CA ILE A 40 -0.78 1.37 -12.53
C ILE A 40 0.40 1.78 -11.68
N VAL A 41 0.13 2.32 -10.50
CA VAL A 41 1.14 2.78 -9.55
C VAL A 41 1.49 1.64 -8.59
N THR A 42 2.71 1.12 -8.75
CA THR A 42 3.26 0.02 -7.93
C THR A 42 4.43 0.48 -7.06
N LEU A 43 4.62 1.78 -6.93
CA LEU A 43 5.63 2.37 -6.07
C LEU A 43 5.26 2.21 -4.60
N LYS A 44 6.24 2.27 -3.71
CA LYS A 44 5.96 2.46 -2.29
C LYS A 44 5.32 3.83 -2.06
N ALA A 45 4.36 3.92 -1.16
CA ALA A 45 3.56 5.13 -0.94
C ALA A 45 4.41 6.39 -0.71
N HIS A 46 5.52 6.28 0.05
CA HIS A 46 6.43 7.40 0.31
C HIS A 46 7.22 7.88 -0.92
N GLN A 47 7.26 7.11 -2.01
CA GLN A 47 7.95 7.48 -3.25
C GLN A 47 7.04 8.29 -4.21
N ILE A 48 5.73 8.21 -4.04
CA ILE A 48 4.75 8.75 -5.00
C ILE A 48 4.89 10.27 -5.11
N SER A 49 5.04 10.98 -3.99
CA SER A 49 5.17 12.44 -3.98
C SER A 49 6.34 12.94 -4.84
N GLY A 50 7.42 12.18 -4.92
CA GLY A 50 8.60 12.52 -5.73
C GLY A 50 8.42 12.36 -7.23
N VAL A 51 7.38 11.68 -7.70
CA VAL A 51 7.15 11.38 -9.13
C VAL A 51 5.87 12.01 -9.68
N LEU A 52 5.10 12.74 -8.87
CA LEU A 52 3.81 13.29 -9.29
C LEU A 52 3.88 14.15 -10.56
N ASP A 53 4.88 15.04 -10.64
CA ASP A 53 5.03 15.91 -11.81
C ASP A 53 5.43 15.12 -13.06
N ALA A 54 6.24 14.06 -12.91
CA ALA A 54 6.60 13.17 -13.99
C ALA A 54 5.41 12.31 -14.49
N MET A 55 4.39 12.10 -13.67
CA MET A 55 3.20 11.36 -14.07
C MET A 55 2.22 12.18 -14.93
N LYS A 56 2.26 13.52 -14.87
CA LYS A 56 1.32 14.39 -15.58
C LYS A 56 1.19 14.09 -17.08
N PRO A 57 2.26 13.85 -17.85
CA PRO A 57 2.15 13.51 -19.28
C PRO A 57 1.36 12.23 -19.57
N LEU A 58 1.26 11.32 -18.58
CA LEU A 58 0.51 10.06 -18.72
C LEU A 58 -1.00 10.25 -18.53
N LEU A 59 -1.44 11.43 -18.07
CA LEU A 59 -2.83 11.67 -17.68
C LEU A 59 -3.58 12.40 -18.79
N GLY A 60 -4.51 11.70 -19.44
CA GLY A 60 -5.53 12.27 -20.31
C GLY A 60 -6.84 12.50 -19.57
N GLN A 61 -7.87 12.89 -20.30
CA GLN A 61 -9.19 13.16 -19.73
C GLN A 61 -9.80 11.93 -19.06
N GLU A 62 -9.68 10.77 -19.69
CA GLU A 62 -10.28 9.49 -19.23
C GLU A 62 -9.27 8.56 -18.53
N SER A 63 -8.05 9.02 -18.27
CA SER A 63 -7.03 8.20 -17.61
C SER A 63 -7.45 7.80 -16.21
N ALA A 64 -7.31 6.52 -15.89
CA ALA A 64 -7.52 5.99 -14.55
C ALA A 64 -6.18 5.68 -13.86
N ILE A 65 -6.11 5.92 -12.54
CA ILE A 65 -4.95 5.66 -11.69
C ILE A 65 -5.26 4.46 -10.81
N VAL A 66 -4.60 3.35 -11.07
CA VAL A 66 -4.76 2.12 -10.30
C VAL A 66 -3.75 2.13 -9.16
N THR A 67 -4.25 2.27 -7.92
CA THR A 67 -3.41 2.34 -6.72
C THR A 67 -3.06 0.93 -6.23
N ALA A 68 -2.01 0.34 -6.84
CA ALA A 68 -1.55 -1.02 -6.58
C ALA A 68 -0.39 -1.04 -5.55
N TYR A 69 -0.62 -0.48 -4.36
CA TYR A 69 0.33 -0.41 -3.26
C TYR A 69 -0.36 -0.66 -1.91
N ASN A 70 0.43 -0.76 -0.84
CA ASN A 70 -0.09 -1.02 0.50
C ASN A 70 -0.59 0.25 1.19
N GLY A 71 -1.55 0.09 2.10
CA GLY A 71 -2.08 1.17 2.93
C GLY A 71 -3.32 1.83 2.37
N ILE A 72 -3.65 2.99 2.93
CA ILE A 72 -4.81 3.80 2.51
C ILE A 72 -4.41 4.60 1.28
N PRO A 73 -5.18 4.56 0.17
CA PRO A 73 -4.89 5.35 -1.02
C PRO A 73 -5.30 6.83 -0.83
N TYR A 74 -4.66 7.74 -1.61
CA TYR A 74 -4.91 9.18 -1.53
C TYR A 74 -6.37 9.59 -1.75
N TRP A 75 -7.13 8.83 -2.55
CA TRP A 75 -8.53 9.07 -2.90
C TRP A 75 -9.52 8.48 -1.88
N TYR A 76 -9.07 7.93 -0.76
CA TYR A 76 -9.88 7.11 0.14
C TYR A 76 -11.21 7.77 0.55
N PHE A 77 -11.23 9.06 0.84
CA PHE A 77 -12.44 9.80 1.21
C PHE A 77 -13.18 10.45 0.02
N HIS A 78 -12.78 10.16 -1.21
CA HIS A 78 -13.55 10.54 -2.39
C HIS A 78 -14.74 9.60 -2.57
N ARG A 79 -15.95 10.16 -2.71
CA ARG A 79 -17.21 9.40 -2.78
C ARG A 79 -17.39 8.42 -1.59
N HIS A 80 -16.88 8.81 -0.44
CA HIS A 80 -17.03 8.06 0.80
C HIS A 80 -18.40 8.33 1.45
N GLY A 81 -18.88 9.55 1.32
CA GLY A 81 -20.03 10.06 2.04
C GLY A 81 -19.72 10.44 3.49
N GLY A 82 -20.69 11.06 4.15
CA GLY A 82 -20.59 11.45 5.55
C GLY A 82 -19.67 12.67 5.79
N SER A 83 -19.27 12.86 7.03
CA SER A 83 -18.54 14.06 7.48
C SER A 83 -17.08 14.13 6.99
N LEU A 84 -16.52 13.02 6.55
CA LEU A 84 -15.14 12.94 6.05
C LEU A 84 -15.05 12.96 4.52
N GLU A 85 -16.18 13.18 3.80
CA GLU A 85 -16.13 13.29 2.33
C GLU A 85 -15.11 14.34 1.88
N GLY A 86 -14.23 13.98 0.95
CA GLY A 86 -13.22 14.86 0.39
C GLY A 86 -12.06 15.19 1.32
N THR A 87 -11.98 14.57 2.51
CA THR A 87 -10.84 14.77 3.43
C THR A 87 -9.56 14.17 2.85
N THR A 88 -8.46 14.90 2.94
CA THR A 88 -7.12 14.41 2.62
C THR A 88 -6.38 14.02 3.90
N LEU A 89 -5.45 13.07 3.80
CA LEU A 89 -4.70 12.55 4.95
C LEU A 89 -3.23 12.90 4.81
N GLU A 90 -2.70 13.65 5.78
CA GLU A 90 -1.30 14.13 5.79
C GLU A 90 -0.28 12.99 5.85
N ALA A 91 -0.64 11.86 6.48
CA ALA A 91 0.25 10.69 6.57
C ALA A 91 0.56 10.05 5.21
N ILE A 92 -0.31 10.21 4.22
CA ILE A 92 -0.17 9.57 2.90
C ILE A 92 -0.08 10.56 1.75
N ASP A 93 -0.62 11.76 1.92
CA ASP A 93 -0.63 12.82 0.89
C ASP A 93 -0.35 14.20 1.51
N PRO A 94 0.89 14.45 1.97
CA PRO A 94 1.26 15.72 2.59
C PRO A 94 0.94 16.91 1.69
N GLY A 95 0.14 17.85 2.23
CA GLY A 95 -0.32 19.02 1.50
C GLY A 95 -1.26 18.73 0.35
N ALA A 96 -1.94 17.58 0.33
CA ALA A 96 -2.93 17.17 -0.67
C ALA A 96 -2.41 17.22 -2.13
N ARG A 97 -1.13 16.89 -2.32
CA ARG A 97 -0.48 16.97 -3.64
C ARG A 97 -0.96 15.88 -4.59
N GLN A 98 -1.11 14.63 -4.13
CA GLN A 98 -1.65 13.55 -4.96
C GLN A 98 -3.09 13.87 -5.35
N TRP A 99 -3.89 14.31 -4.37
CA TRP A 99 -5.26 14.74 -4.59
C TRP A 99 -5.38 15.82 -5.67
N SER A 100 -4.53 16.84 -5.59
CA SER A 100 -4.58 17.98 -6.52
C SER A 100 -4.00 17.67 -7.90
N VAL A 101 -2.94 16.84 -7.98
CA VAL A 101 -2.23 16.57 -9.24
C VAL A 101 -2.87 15.41 -10.01
N LEU A 102 -3.22 14.35 -9.29
CA LEU A 102 -3.76 13.13 -9.91
C LEU A 102 -5.26 13.18 -10.10
N GLY A 103 -5.98 13.87 -9.19
CA GLY A 103 -7.44 13.90 -9.13
C GLY A 103 -8.01 12.63 -8.49
N PRO A 104 -8.82 12.74 -7.44
CA PRO A 104 -9.37 11.58 -6.75
C PRO A 104 -10.38 10.79 -7.62
N GLU A 105 -11.02 11.44 -8.58
CA GLU A 105 -11.98 10.85 -9.53
C GLU A 105 -11.33 9.83 -10.48
N ARG A 106 -10.01 9.91 -10.66
CA ARG A 106 -9.24 8.93 -11.46
C ARG A 106 -8.89 7.67 -10.68
N GLY A 107 -9.04 7.69 -9.37
CA GLY A 107 -8.62 6.58 -8.51
C GLY A 107 -9.39 5.30 -8.77
N ILE A 108 -8.67 4.18 -8.87
CA ILE A 108 -9.17 2.81 -8.80
C ILE A 108 -8.37 2.10 -7.71
N GLY A 109 -9.08 1.47 -6.77
CA GLY A 109 -8.46 0.63 -5.75
C GLY A 109 -7.97 -0.69 -6.33
N CYS A 110 -6.77 -1.10 -5.92
CA CYS A 110 -6.22 -2.41 -6.26
C CYS A 110 -5.47 -2.99 -5.06
N ILE A 111 -5.93 -4.12 -4.55
CA ILE A 111 -5.28 -4.79 -3.43
C ILE A 111 -4.30 -5.83 -3.96
N VAL A 112 -3.01 -5.65 -3.63
CA VAL A 112 -1.94 -6.53 -4.08
C VAL A 112 -1.73 -7.64 -3.05
N TYR A 113 -2.18 -8.86 -3.34
CA TYR A 113 -1.92 -10.05 -2.51
C TYR A 113 -0.66 -10.82 -2.93
N PRO A 114 -0.25 -10.82 -4.21
CA PRO A 114 0.97 -11.49 -4.61
C PRO A 114 2.21 -11.01 -3.87
N ALA A 115 3.11 -11.96 -3.60
CA ALA A 115 4.45 -11.68 -3.13
C ALA A 115 5.43 -11.86 -4.29
N THR A 116 6.20 -10.82 -4.56
CA THR A 116 7.21 -10.79 -5.62
C THR A 116 8.48 -10.11 -5.14
N GLU A 117 9.60 -10.47 -5.69
CA GLU A 117 10.90 -9.88 -5.37
C GLU A 117 11.69 -9.55 -6.65
N VAL A 118 12.35 -8.39 -6.66
CA VAL A 118 13.38 -8.07 -7.66
C VAL A 118 14.67 -8.76 -7.22
N VAL A 119 15.02 -9.87 -7.85
CA VAL A 119 16.19 -10.69 -7.48
C VAL A 119 17.45 -10.26 -8.24
N ALA A 120 17.31 -9.61 -9.39
CA ALA A 120 18.37 -8.99 -10.17
C ALA A 120 17.80 -7.86 -11.03
N PRO A 121 18.62 -6.95 -11.58
CA PRO A 121 18.15 -5.99 -12.57
C PRO A 121 17.38 -6.66 -13.71
N GLY A 122 16.12 -6.23 -13.94
CA GLY A 122 15.24 -6.79 -14.97
C GLY A 122 14.63 -8.16 -14.63
N VAL A 123 14.89 -8.73 -13.45
CA VAL A 123 14.42 -10.07 -13.07
C VAL A 123 13.53 -10.00 -11.84
N ILE A 124 12.28 -10.40 -12.00
CA ILE A 124 11.27 -10.49 -10.94
C ILE A 124 11.06 -11.97 -10.62
N LYS A 125 11.11 -12.32 -9.35
CA LYS A 125 10.70 -13.64 -8.85
C LYS A 125 9.32 -13.52 -8.25
N HIS A 126 8.41 -14.41 -8.65
CA HIS A 126 7.11 -14.57 -8.06
C HIS A 126 7.16 -15.70 -7.03
N ASP A 127 6.82 -15.39 -5.79
CA ASP A 127 6.85 -16.34 -4.70
C ASP A 127 5.45 -16.91 -4.39
N TYR A 128 4.41 -16.06 -4.48
CA TYR A 128 3.07 -16.45 -4.04
C TYR A 128 1.98 -15.55 -4.60
N GLY A 129 0.81 -16.14 -4.88
CA GLY A 129 -0.46 -15.45 -5.12
C GLY A 129 -0.60 -14.86 -6.53
N ASP A 130 -1.86 -14.65 -6.94
CA ASP A 130 -2.24 -14.11 -8.25
C ASP A 130 -3.45 -13.18 -8.16
N ARG A 131 -3.93 -12.89 -6.91
CA ARG A 131 -5.19 -12.17 -6.68
C ARG A 131 -4.95 -10.68 -6.50
N PHE A 132 -5.63 -9.88 -7.33
CA PHE A 132 -5.64 -8.42 -7.31
C PHE A 132 -7.09 -7.91 -7.31
N PRO A 133 -7.82 -7.92 -6.18
CA PRO A 133 -9.14 -7.33 -6.13
C PRO A 133 -9.07 -5.85 -6.48
N ILE A 134 -9.98 -5.40 -7.33
CA ILE A 134 -10.07 -4.00 -7.78
C ILE A 134 -11.48 -3.46 -7.49
N GLY A 135 -11.60 -2.14 -7.40
CA GLY A 135 -12.89 -1.51 -7.18
C GLY A 135 -12.84 0.00 -7.33
N GLU A 136 -13.98 0.57 -7.73
CA GLU A 136 -14.18 2.00 -7.77
C GLU A 136 -14.36 2.59 -6.36
N PRO A 137 -13.94 3.85 -6.13
CA PRO A 137 -14.30 4.55 -4.89
C PRO A 137 -15.80 4.65 -4.64
N SER A 138 -16.61 4.71 -5.70
CA SER A 138 -18.08 4.75 -5.61
C SER A 138 -18.72 3.40 -5.32
N GLY A 139 -18.01 2.29 -5.55
CA GLY A 139 -18.57 0.93 -5.54
C GLY A 139 -19.33 0.57 -6.82
N GLU A 140 -19.41 1.46 -7.79
CA GLU A 140 -20.12 1.23 -9.04
C GLU A 140 -19.35 0.30 -9.97
N LEU A 141 -20.07 -0.51 -10.74
CA LEU A 141 -19.50 -1.30 -11.83
C LEU A 141 -19.45 -0.43 -13.10
N THR A 142 -18.33 0.28 -13.27
CA THR A 142 -18.14 1.18 -14.42
C THR A 142 -17.48 0.48 -15.61
N PRO A 143 -17.67 0.95 -16.86
CA PRO A 143 -17.00 0.36 -18.02
C PRO A 143 -15.47 0.33 -17.89
N ARG A 144 -14.84 1.31 -17.21
CA ARG A 144 -13.40 1.32 -17.01
C ARG A 144 -12.94 0.21 -16.05
N ILE A 145 -13.67 -0.07 -14.97
CA ILE A 145 -13.29 -1.13 -14.04
C ILE A 145 -13.51 -2.52 -14.64
N GLU A 146 -14.60 -2.72 -15.42
CA GLU A 146 -14.84 -3.97 -16.15
C GLU A 146 -13.72 -4.25 -17.17
N ARG A 147 -13.33 -3.20 -17.95
CA ARG A 147 -12.22 -3.32 -18.90
C ARG A 147 -10.90 -3.64 -18.19
N LEU A 148 -10.59 -3.00 -17.07
CA LEU A 148 -9.39 -3.29 -16.29
C LEU A 148 -9.38 -4.74 -15.79
N SER A 149 -10.49 -5.21 -15.21
CA SER A 149 -10.65 -6.59 -14.77
C SER A 149 -10.42 -7.59 -15.91
N ALA A 150 -11.01 -7.33 -17.07
CA ALA A 150 -10.85 -8.18 -18.27
C ALA A 150 -9.40 -8.23 -18.75
N LEU A 151 -8.70 -7.08 -18.80
CA LEU A 151 -7.29 -6.99 -19.19
C LEU A 151 -6.38 -7.76 -18.21
N MET A 152 -6.58 -7.59 -16.91
CA MET A 152 -5.80 -8.27 -15.87
C MET A 152 -6.08 -9.78 -15.90
N THR A 153 -7.33 -10.18 -16.07
CA THR A 153 -7.72 -11.60 -16.17
C THR A 153 -7.15 -12.25 -17.45
N GLY A 154 -7.19 -11.54 -18.58
CA GLY A 154 -6.56 -11.97 -19.82
C GLY A 154 -5.03 -12.11 -19.71
N ALA A 155 -4.40 -11.36 -18.81
CA ALA A 155 -2.98 -11.49 -18.48
C ALA A 155 -2.67 -12.60 -17.45
N GLY A 156 -3.69 -13.35 -16.98
CA GLY A 156 -3.54 -14.51 -16.09
C GLY A 156 -3.66 -14.17 -14.59
N PHE A 157 -4.13 -12.96 -14.22
CA PHE A 157 -4.38 -12.61 -12.83
C PHE A 157 -5.84 -12.86 -12.43
N ARG A 158 -6.08 -13.06 -11.14
CA ARG A 158 -7.44 -13.02 -10.58
C ARG A 158 -7.74 -11.59 -10.12
N ALA A 159 -8.50 -10.85 -10.92
CA ALA A 159 -8.84 -9.45 -10.68
C ALA A 159 -10.37 -9.24 -10.48
N PRO A 160 -10.97 -9.78 -9.40
CA PRO A 160 -12.40 -9.60 -9.14
C PRO A 160 -12.70 -8.12 -8.88
N VAL A 161 -13.80 -7.64 -9.45
CA VAL A 161 -14.34 -6.30 -9.12
C VAL A 161 -15.16 -6.41 -7.84
N LEU A 162 -14.88 -5.51 -6.89
CA LEU A 162 -15.58 -5.43 -5.61
C LEU A 162 -16.50 -4.21 -5.60
N ASP A 163 -17.70 -4.39 -5.07
CA ASP A 163 -18.68 -3.34 -4.81
C ASP A 163 -18.31 -2.40 -3.65
N ASN A 164 -17.47 -2.89 -2.72
CA ASN A 164 -16.86 -2.09 -1.67
C ASN A 164 -15.38 -2.42 -1.51
N ILE A 165 -14.53 -1.73 -2.26
CA ILE A 165 -13.08 -1.93 -2.20
C ILE A 165 -12.50 -1.52 -0.84
N ARG A 166 -13.17 -0.65 -0.08
CA ARG A 166 -12.71 -0.20 1.24
C ARG A 166 -12.70 -1.33 2.26
N ASP A 167 -13.66 -2.25 2.21
CA ASP A 167 -13.65 -3.43 3.09
C ASP A 167 -12.36 -4.25 2.90
N GLU A 168 -11.95 -4.44 1.65
CA GLU A 168 -10.74 -5.21 1.32
C GLU A 168 -9.45 -4.44 1.67
N ILE A 169 -9.44 -3.11 1.49
CA ILE A 169 -8.34 -2.24 1.94
C ILE A 169 -8.13 -2.43 3.45
N TRP A 170 -9.19 -2.29 4.25
CA TRP A 170 -9.11 -2.42 5.71
C TRP A 170 -8.81 -3.85 6.15
N LEU A 171 -9.34 -4.87 5.47
CA LEU A 171 -9.04 -6.26 5.78
C LEU A 171 -7.54 -6.56 5.64
N LYS A 172 -6.90 -6.02 4.60
CA LYS A 172 -5.44 -6.15 4.43
C LYS A 172 -4.68 -5.28 5.43
N LEU A 173 -5.07 -4.02 5.57
CA LEU A 173 -4.46 -3.08 6.49
C LEU A 173 -4.51 -3.57 7.93
N TRP A 174 -5.59 -4.21 8.34
CA TRP A 174 -5.79 -4.77 9.68
C TRP A 174 -4.69 -5.72 10.12
N GLY A 175 -4.16 -6.53 9.19
CA GLY A 175 -2.96 -7.33 9.44
C GLY A 175 -1.69 -6.51 9.43
N ASN A 176 -1.56 -5.60 8.46
CA ASN A 176 -0.33 -4.82 8.28
C ASN A 176 -0.07 -3.85 9.44
N VAL A 177 -1.11 -3.18 9.97
CA VAL A 177 -0.98 -2.21 11.05
C VAL A 177 -0.39 -2.82 12.34
N CYS A 178 -0.64 -4.10 12.60
CA CYS A 178 -0.12 -4.77 13.79
C CYS A 178 1.12 -5.63 13.50
N PHE A 179 1.06 -6.56 12.55
CA PHE A 179 2.16 -7.49 12.34
C PHE A 179 3.42 -6.85 11.77
N ASN A 180 3.29 -5.87 10.88
CA ASN A 180 4.46 -5.26 10.25
C ASN A 180 5.35 -4.51 11.25
N PRO A 181 4.84 -3.56 12.07
CA PRO A 181 5.69 -2.87 13.02
C PRO A 181 6.20 -3.79 14.14
N ILE A 182 5.38 -4.73 14.65
CA ILE A 182 5.83 -5.69 15.67
C ILE A 182 6.97 -6.55 15.12
N SER A 183 6.83 -7.05 13.88
CA SER A 183 7.87 -7.84 13.20
C SER A 183 9.17 -7.05 13.03
N ALA A 184 9.09 -5.77 12.60
CA ALA A 184 10.27 -4.91 12.45
C ALA A 184 10.96 -4.59 13.79
N LEU A 185 10.18 -4.51 14.89
CA LEU A 185 10.72 -4.25 16.23
C LEU A 185 11.35 -5.49 16.87
N THR A 186 10.74 -6.67 16.69
CA THR A 186 11.12 -7.90 17.39
C THR A 186 11.94 -8.87 16.55
N HIS A 187 12.01 -8.65 15.22
CA HIS A 187 12.48 -9.61 14.24
C HIS A 187 11.73 -10.96 14.26
N GLY A 188 10.53 -10.99 14.86
CA GLY A 188 9.64 -12.14 14.88
C GLY A 188 8.96 -12.36 13.53
N THR A 189 8.87 -13.61 13.10
CA THR A 189 8.04 -14.04 11.97
C THR A 189 6.56 -14.14 12.37
N LEU A 190 5.65 -14.26 11.39
CA LEU A 190 4.21 -14.23 11.65
C LEU A 190 3.75 -15.32 12.63
N ASP A 191 4.30 -16.53 12.53
CA ASP A 191 4.02 -17.64 13.44
C ASP A 191 4.45 -17.33 14.88
N ILE A 192 5.65 -16.74 15.07
CA ILE A 192 6.16 -16.35 16.39
C ILE A 192 5.27 -15.27 16.99
N ILE A 193 4.98 -14.19 16.27
CA ILE A 193 4.15 -13.08 16.76
C ILE A 193 2.74 -13.54 17.11
N ALA A 194 2.17 -14.44 16.31
CA ALA A 194 0.83 -14.95 16.52
C ALA A 194 0.73 -15.99 17.66
N SER A 195 1.82 -16.69 18.00
CA SER A 195 1.85 -17.74 19.03
C SER A 195 2.33 -17.26 20.39
N ASP A 196 3.26 -16.29 20.45
CA ASP A 196 3.73 -15.71 21.70
C ASP A 196 2.61 -14.93 22.41
N PRO A 197 2.28 -15.22 23.68
CA PRO A 197 1.15 -14.58 24.36
C PRO A 197 1.27 -13.06 24.47
N GLY A 198 2.49 -12.52 24.61
CA GLY A 198 2.75 -11.10 24.77
C GLY A 198 2.51 -10.34 23.46
N THR A 199 3.17 -10.74 22.38
CA THR A 199 3.03 -10.11 21.06
C THR A 199 1.65 -10.34 20.43
N ARG A 200 1.04 -11.52 20.68
CA ARG A 200 -0.38 -11.78 20.31
C ARG A 200 -1.32 -10.80 21.00
N ALA A 201 -1.14 -10.53 22.29
CA ALA A 201 -1.99 -9.60 23.03
C ALA A 201 -1.81 -8.15 22.54
N VAL A 202 -0.61 -7.73 22.14
CA VAL A 202 -0.36 -6.42 21.52
C VAL A 202 -1.06 -6.37 20.15
N SER A 203 -0.86 -7.38 19.31
CA SER A 203 -1.51 -7.46 17.98
C SER A 203 -3.03 -7.38 18.09
N ARG A 204 -3.61 -8.10 19.04
CA ARG A 204 -5.07 -8.10 19.29
C ARG A 204 -5.59 -6.71 19.68
N ARG A 205 -4.87 -5.98 20.56
CA ARG A 205 -5.27 -4.61 20.93
C ARG A 205 -5.19 -3.65 19.75
N MET A 206 -4.11 -3.69 18.97
CA MET A 206 -3.98 -2.87 17.76
C MET A 206 -5.10 -3.18 16.75
N MET A 207 -5.45 -4.46 16.61
CA MET A 207 -6.57 -4.86 15.74
C MET A 207 -7.92 -4.34 16.24
N LEU A 208 -8.18 -4.34 17.54
CA LEU A 208 -9.40 -3.77 18.13
C LEU A 208 -9.51 -2.26 17.89
N GLU A 209 -8.43 -1.51 18.13
CA GLU A 209 -8.37 -0.08 17.85
C GLU A 209 -8.63 0.21 16.35
N THR A 210 -7.98 -0.54 15.46
CA THR A 210 -8.17 -0.44 14.01
C THR A 210 -9.59 -0.80 13.58
N GLN A 211 -10.18 -1.86 14.14
CA GLN A 211 -11.54 -2.29 13.86
C GLN A 211 -12.55 -1.20 14.25
N THR A 212 -12.40 -0.63 15.44
CA THR A 212 -13.28 0.45 15.92
C THR A 212 -13.28 1.64 14.95
N ILE A 213 -12.11 2.02 14.43
CA ILE A 213 -11.98 3.08 13.43
C ILE A 213 -12.68 2.69 12.13
N ALA A 214 -12.37 1.51 11.60
CA ALA A 214 -12.90 1.02 10.33
C ALA A 214 -14.42 0.87 10.34
N GLU A 215 -14.99 0.34 11.45
CA GLU A 215 -16.45 0.20 11.63
C GLU A 215 -17.17 1.56 11.66
N LYS A 216 -16.55 2.59 12.26
CA LYS A 216 -17.09 3.97 12.20
C LYS A 216 -17.09 4.54 10.77
N LEU A 217 -16.21 4.04 9.89
CA LEU A 217 -16.20 4.36 8.47
C LEU A 217 -17.12 3.47 7.62
N GLY A 218 -17.92 2.59 8.26
CA GLY A 218 -18.86 1.71 7.58
C GLY A 218 -18.25 0.42 7.02
N VAL A 219 -16.97 0.13 7.32
CA VAL A 219 -16.28 -1.09 6.89
C VAL A 219 -16.85 -2.32 7.59
N GLN A 220 -17.01 -3.41 6.84
CA GLN A 220 -17.49 -4.67 7.36
C GLN A 220 -16.41 -5.76 7.30
N PHE A 221 -15.97 -6.23 8.46
CA PHE A 221 -15.05 -7.35 8.55
C PHE A 221 -15.80 -8.69 8.47
N ARG A 222 -15.40 -9.55 7.53
CA ARG A 222 -15.98 -10.88 7.31
C ARG A 222 -15.39 -11.97 8.21
N VAL A 223 -14.39 -11.63 9.00
CA VAL A 223 -13.68 -12.52 9.92
C VAL A 223 -13.45 -11.81 11.25
N ASP A 224 -13.43 -12.55 12.35
CA ASP A 224 -13.07 -12.02 13.66
C ASP A 224 -11.54 -11.90 13.84
N ILE A 225 -11.14 -11.18 14.90
CA ILE A 225 -9.74 -10.92 15.22
C ILE A 225 -8.96 -12.22 15.46
N GLU A 226 -9.52 -13.16 16.20
CA GLU A 226 -8.83 -14.39 16.54
C GLU A 226 -8.56 -15.24 15.29
N ARG A 227 -9.56 -15.34 14.42
CA ARG A 227 -9.41 -16.01 13.12
C ARG A 227 -8.36 -15.32 12.25
N ARG A 228 -8.30 -13.96 12.29
CA ARG A 228 -7.32 -13.19 11.54
C ARG A 228 -5.90 -13.42 12.06
N ILE A 229 -5.70 -13.41 13.38
CA ILE A 229 -4.40 -13.68 14.02
C ILE A 229 -3.95 -15.13 13.73
N ASN A 230 -4.85 -16.10 13.92
CA ASN A 230 -4.56 -17.51 13.65
C ASN A 230 -4.22 -17.73 12.18
N GLY A 231 -4.92 -17.06 11.25
CA GLY A 231 -4.61 -17.10 9.84
C GLY A 231 -3.22 -16.55 9.51
N ALA A 232 -2.79 -15.47 10.17
CA ALA A 232 -1.44 -14.95 10.03
C ALA A 232 -0.39 -15.95 10.55
N GLY A 233 -0.63 -16.55 11.72
CA GLY A 233 0.25 -17.58 12.26
C GLY A 233 0.37 -18.82 11.37
N ALA A 234 -0.72 -19.22 10.71
CA ALA A 234 -0.74 -20.37 9.80
C ALA A 234 0.08 -20.16 8.51
N VAL A 235 0.48 -18.94 8.19
CA VAL A 235 1.43 -18.67 7.10
C VAL A 235 2.83 -19.21 7.42
N GLY A 236 3.15 -19.44 8.71
CA GLY A 236 4.42 -19.98 9.16
C GLY A 236 5.50 -18.92 9.35
N ALA A 237 6.76 -19.33 9.22
CA ALA A 237 7.95 -18.47 9.42
C ALA A 237 8.12 -17.41 8.32
N HIS A 238 7.06 -16.65 8.06
CA HIS A 238 7.06 -15.59 7.05
C HIS A 238 7.47 -14.25 7.67
N LYS A 239 8.44 -13.59 7.04
CA LYS A 239 8.87 -12.23 7.37
C LYS A 239 7.93 -11.21 6.72
N THR A 240 7.43 -10.26 7.50
CA THR A 240 6.64 -9.15 6.93
C THR A 240 7.48 -8.29 5.99
N SER A 241 6.82 -7.57 5.06
CA SER A 241 7.50 -6.66 4.14
C SER A 241 8.29 -5.57 4.88
N MET A 242 7.78 -5.06 6.01
CA MET A 242 8.44 -4.03 6.81
C MET A 242 9.72 -4.56 7.48
N MET A 243 9.71 -5.80 7.99
CA MET A 243 10.91 -6.45 8.51
C MET A 243 11.94 -6.69 7.41
N GLN A 244 11.50 -7.15 6.24
CA GLN A 244 12.39 -7.34 5.09
C GLN A 244 13.02 -6.02 4.63
N ASP A 245 12.27 -4.91 4.64
CA ASP A 245 12.80 -3.59 4.31
C ASP A 245 13.87 -3.16 5.33
N LEU A 246 13.60 -3.35 6.65
CA LEU A 246 14.55 -3.06 7.70
C LEU A 246 15.85 -3.85 7.52
N GLU A 247 15.77 -5.17 7.28
CA GLU A 247 16.93 -6.04 7.08
C GLU A 247 17.75 -5.68 5.84
N ARG A 248 17.09 -5.15 4.80
CA ARG A 248 17.71 -4.73 3.53
C ARG A 248 18.16 -3.28 3.52
N GLY A 249 18.02 -2.55 4.62
CA GLY A 249 18.34 -1.13 4.69
C GLY A 249 17.49 -0.27 3.76
N ARG A 250 16.20 -0.61 3.59
CA ARG A 250 15.25 0.12 2.75
C ARG A 250 14.25 0.91 3.58
N PRO A 251 13.78 2.08 3.10
CA PRO A 251 12.72 2.83 3.78
C PRO A 251 11.48 1.98 4.01
N MET A 252 10.95 2.05 5.25
CA MET A 252 9.77 1.31 5.69
C MET A 252 8.48 2.10 5.47
N GLU A 253 7.39 1.41 5.10
CA GLU A 253 6.07 2.02 4.87
C GLU A 253 5.31 2.23 6.19
N ILE A 254 5.87 3.04 7.11
CA ILE A 254 5.27 3.29 8.43
C ILE A 254 4.03 4.17 8.30
N ASP A 255 4.14 5.30 7.58
CA ASP A 255 3.06 6.27 7.50
C ASP A 255 1.81 5.71 6.79
N PRO A 256 1.90 5.05 5.64
CA PRO A 256 0.72 4.54 4.94
C PRO A 256 0.07 3.34 5.63
N LEU A 257 0.75 2.70 6.60
CA LEU A 257 0.24 1.51 7.28
C LEU A 257 -0.13 1.75 8.74
N VAL A 258 0.55 2.65 9.45
CA VAL A 258 0.36 2.83 10.89
C VAL A 258 -0.03 4.27 11.24
N THR A 259 0.75 5.27 10.79
CA THR A 259 0.45 6.69 11.08
C THR A 259 -0.92 7.10 10.55
N VAL A 260 -1.29 6.61 9.37
CA VAL A 260 -2.59 6.89 8.74
C VAL A 260 -3.77 6.39 9.60
N VAL A 261 -3.63 5.26 10.27
CA VAL A 261 -4.69 4.72 11.16
C VAL A 261 -4.84 5.59 12.40
N GLN A 262 -3.71 6.05 12.98
CA GLN A 262 -3.73 7.02 14.08
C GLN A 262 -4.37 8.34 13.65
N GLU A 263 -4.05 8.86 12.46
CA GLU A 263 -4.63 10.10 11.92
C GLU A 263 -6.15 9.97 11.75
N ILE A 264 -6.63 8.89 11.14
CA ILE A 264 -8.07 8.63 10.99
C ILE A 264 -8.72 8.45 12.36
N GLY A 265 -8.07 7.78 13.31
CA GLY A 265 -8.54 7.67 14.70
C GLY A 265 -8.80 9.02 15.33
N ARG A 266 -7.88 9.99 15.16
CA ARG A 266 -8.04 11.37 15.63
C ARG A 266 -9.21 12.10 14.97
N LEU A 267 -9.39 11.93 13.65
CA LEU A 267 -10.51 12.54 12.91
C LEU A 267 -11.88 12.00 13.36
N LEU A 268 -11.92 10.79 13.91
CA LEU A 268 -13.13 10.12 14.38
C LEU A 268 -13.30 10.12 15.90
N ASP A 269 -12.41 10.80 16.64
CA ASP A 269 -12.36 10.76 18.11
C ASP A 269 -12.31 9.33 18.68
N VAL A 270 -11.48 8.46 18.04
CA VAL A 270 -11.19 7.10 18.50
C VAL A 270 -9.77 7.04 19.05
N PRO A 271 -9.58 6.74 20.35
CA PRO A 271 -8.25 6.62 20.92
C PRO A 271 -7.52 5.38 20.39
N THR A 272 -6.20 5.54 20.16
CA THR A 272 -5.33 4.49 19.59
C THR A 272 -4.09 4.23 20.49
N PRO A 273 -4.23 4.02 21.80
CA PRO A 273 -3.10 4.00 22.74
C PRO A 273 -2.06 2.90 22.44
N THR A 274 -2.50 1.73 21.93
CA THR A 274 -1.56 0.65 21.58
C THR A 274 -0.87 0.97 20.25
N ILE A 275 -1.61 1.45 19.26
CA ILE A 275 -1.06 1.89 17.97
C ILE A 275 -0.08 3.02 18.20
N ASP A 276 -0.41 4.03 19.03
CA ASP A 276 0.47 5.17 19.34
C ASP A 276 1.81 4.71 19.93
N THR A 277 1.76 3.77 20.87
CA THR A 277 2.96 3.21 21.49
C THR A 277 3.84 2.47 20.48
N VAL A 278 3.26 1.56 19.70
CA VAL A 278 4.00 0.78 18.72
C VAL A 278 4.52 1.67 17.58
N LEU A 279 3.73 2.67 17.15
CA LEU A 279 4.13 3.65 16.14
C LEU A 279 5.37 4.43 16.60
N ALA A 280 5.36 4.98 17.82
CA ALA A 280 6.51 5.71 18.35
C ALA A 280 7.79 4.87 18.38
N LEU A 281 7.68 3.58 18.77
CA LEU A 281 8.82 2.67 18.81
C LEU A 281 9.34 2.31 17.42
N VAL A 282 8.46 2.02 16.45
CA VAL A 282 8.90 1.66 15.10
C VAL A 282 9.45 2.87 14.33
N GLN A 283 8.89 4.06 14.53
CA GLN A 283 9.45 5.31 13.98
C GLN A 283 10.85 5.58 14.52
N GLN A 284 11.06 5.44 15.83
CA GLN A 284 12.37 5.59 16.45
C GLN A 284 13.35 4.56 15.91
N ARG A 285 12.95 3.29 15.85
CA ARG A 285 13.77 2.21 15.28
C ARG A 285 14.21 2.51 13.86
N ALA A 286 13.28 2.97 13.02
CA ALA A 286 13.54 3.31 11.63
C ALA A 286 14.42 4.55 11.47
N THR A 287 14.20 5.58 12.30
CA THR A 287 15.02 6.80 12.32
C THR A 287 16.47 6.51 12.68
N ILE A 288 16.69 5.69 13.72
CA ILE A 288 18.05 5.27 14.14
C ILE A 288 18.75 4.48 13.02
N ALA A 289 17.99 3.69 12.25
CA ALA A 289 18.52 2.97 11.10
C ALA A 289 18.70 3.84 9.84
N GLY A 290 18.29 5.12 9.85
CA GLY A 290 18.33 5.99 8.67
C GLY A 290 17.29 5.64 7.61
N LEU A 291 16.22 4.93 7.97
CA LEU A 291 15.22 4.36 7.05
C LEU A 291 13.84 5.04 7.15
N TYR A 292 13.75 6.14 7.90
CA TYR A 292 12.51 6.89 8.06
C TYR A 292 12.80 8.37 8.31
N THR A 293 12.07 9.21 7.59
CA THR A 293 11.98 10.65 7.83
C THR A 293 10.50 10.99 7.91
N SER A 294 10.05 11.54 9.04
CA SER A 294 8.64 11.91 9.18
C SER A 294 8.25 13.01 8.19
N ALA A 295 6.99 12.99 7.73
CA ALA A 295 6.42 14.04 6.89
C ALA A 295 6.62 15.45 7.49
N ALA A 296 6.53 15.59 8.81
CA ALA A 296 6.79 16.83 9.52
C ALA A 296 8.25 17.32 9.39
N ASN A 297 9.21 16.43 9.25
CA ASN A 297 10.63 16.78 9.08
C ASN A 297 10.97 17.12 7.62
N ILE A 298 10.30 16.51 6.65
CA ILE A 298 10.45 16.84 5.23
C ILE A 298 10.05 18.31 5.01
N GLY A 299 8.91 18.74 5.53
CA GLY A 299 8.46 20.13 5.43
C GLY A 299 9.31 21.16 6.19
N ARG A 300 10.18 20.74 7.12
CA ARG A 300 11.18 21.61 7.76
C ARG A 300 12.46 21.75 6.93
N GLN A 301 12.91 20.68 6.28
CA GLN A 301 14.08 20.73 5.40
C GLN A 301 13.84 21.59 4.16
N GLU A 302 12.67 21.51 3.56
CA GLU A 302 12.29 22.35 2.39
C GLU A 302 12.18 23.84 2.76
N ARG A 303 11.75 24.17 3.98
CA ARG A 303 11.71 25.57 4.48
C ARG A 303 13.06 26.11 4.94
N GLY A 304 14.01 25.24 5.34
CA GLY A 304 15.35 25.60 5.75
C GLY A 304 16.34 25.84 4.60
N THR A 305 16.04 25.37 3.40
CA THR A 305 16.83 25.61 2.17
C THR A 305 16.37 26.84 1.37
N ALA A 306 15.30 27.51 1.81
CA ALA A 306 14.76 28.73 1.18
C ALA A 306 15.09 30.01 1.97
N ALA A 307 16.01 29.97 2.94
CA ALA A 307 16.46 31.12 3.75
C ALA A 307 17.89 31.52 3.44
#